data_8e3c0cf87dbd7395bac9fe5c8e01e368
#
_entry.id   8e3c0cf87dbd7395bac9fe5c8e01e368
#
_cell.length_a   1.000
_cell.length_b   1.000
_cell.length_c   1.000
_cell.angle_alpha   90.00
_cell.angle_beta   90.00
_cell.angle_gamma   90.00
#
_symmetry.space_group_name_H-M   'P 1'
#
loop_
_entity.id
_entity.type
_entity.pdbx_description
1 polymer ?
#
loop_
_entity_poly.entity_id
_entity_poly.type
_entity_poly.pdbx_seq_one_letter_code
_entity_poly.pdbx_strand_id
1 'polypeptide(L)'
;NEKFFKNLNAHWIDMIKIRGGWGQIGNQNIGNYLYQNILTSARQYQYLYGNPEEVYQGVTAISVANPNIKWETTESTNIGLDITLFKSLTLTADYYSKTTKDMLLTEPIPAHLGFESGPVTNVGSVRNRGFEFSAQWQGKLAKDLFMTVGGNIATVNNKVLSLGTGDALVGSSVYSR
;
A
#
# COMPACT_ATOMS: atom_id res chain seq x y z
N ASN A 1 17.12 -28.33 18.40
CA ASN A 1 17.39 -29.65 19.05
C ASN A 1 16.24 -30.12 19.95
N GLU A 2 15.01 -29.93 19.50
CA GLU A 2 13.83 -30.32 20.26
C GLU A 2 13.71 -31.84 20.29
N LYS A 3 13.35 -32.42 21.45
CA LYS A 3 13.17 -33.86 21.63
C LYS A 3 12.18 -34.47 20.64
N PHE A 4 11.20 -33.71 20.21
CA PHE A 4 10.21 -34.08 19.19
C PHE A 4 10.86 -34.51 17.85
N PHE A 5 11.87 -33.78 17.37
CA PHE A 5 12.58 -34.08 16.13
C PHE A 5 13.41 -35.35 16.21
N LYS A 6 13.99 -35.64 17.38
CA LYS A 6 14.75 -36.86 17.61
C LYS A 6 13.89 -38.11 17.56
N ASN A 7 12.61 -38.00 17.94
CA ASN A 7 11.66 -39.11 17.93
C ASN A 7 11.05 -39.40 16.54
N LEU A 8 11.14 -38.45 15.58
CA LEU A 8 10.58 -38.62 14.23
C LEU A 8 11.40 -39.49 13.30
N ASN A 9 12.60 -39.98 13.73
CA ASN A 9 13.52 -40.79 12.89
C ASN A 9 13.80 -40.19 11.49
N ALA A 10 13.55 -38.91 11.32
CA ALA A 10 13.65 -38.20 10.04
C ALA A 10 15.06 -37.61 9.86
N HIS A 11 16.06 -38.50 9.66
CA HIS A 11 17.45 -38.11 9.48
C HIS A 11 17.71 -37.22 8.24
N TRP A 12 16.71 -37.04 7.39
CA TRP A 12 16.77 -36.25 6.18
C TRP A 12 16.31 -34.80 6.38
N ILE A 13 15.73 -34.48 7.54
CA ILE A 13 15.34 -33.10 7.91
C ILE A 13 16.38 -32.54 8.88
N ASP A 14 17.09 -31.49 8.45
CA ASP A 14 18.12 -30.86 9.27
C ASP A 14 17.55 -29.72 10.08
N MET A 15 16.61 -28.96 9.49
CA MET A 15 16.00 -27.80 10.12
C MET A 15 14.56 -27.60 9.64
N ILE A 16 13.67 -27.29 10.57
CA ILE A 16 12.39 -26.67 10.30
C ILE A 16 12.30 -25.42 11.16
N LYS A 17 11.98 -24.29 10.53
CA LYS A 17 11.78 -23.02 11.21
C LYS A 17 10.49 -22.38 10.73
N ILE A 18 9.59 -22.11 11.67
CA ILE A 18 8.37 -21.38 11.41
C ILE A 18 8.60 -19.93 11.80
N ARG A 19 8.19 -19.01 10.95
CA ARG A 19 8.25 -17.56 11.17
C ARG A 19 6.84 -16.99 11.14
N GLY A 20 6.56 -16.06 12.02
CA GLY A 20 5.32 -15.30 12.02
C GLY A 20 5.60 -13.87 12.43
N GLY A 21 4.97 -12.92 11.75
CA GLY A 21 5.08 -11.51 12.05
C GLY A 21 3.79 -10.77 11.73
N TRP A 22 3.47 -9.83 12.57
CA TRP A 22 2.41 -8.86 12.36
C TRP A 22 2.92 -7.48 12.75
N GLY A 23 2.52 -6.48 11.99
CA GLY A 23 2.88 -5.10 12.27
C GLY A 23 1.95 -4.11 11.60
N GLN A 24 1.91 -2.90 12.15
CA GLN A 24 1.13 -1.79 11.64
C GLN A 24 2.03 -0.57 11.51
N ILE A 25 1.94 0.14 10.38
CA ILE A 25 2.73 1.33 10.08
C ILE A 25 1.78 2.42 9.61
N GLY A 26 1.89 3.61 10.23
CA GLY A 26 1.22 4.83 9.78
C GLY A 26 2.06 5.56 8.74
N ASN A 27 1.40 6.09 7.71
CA ASN A 27 2.00 7.00 6.73
C ASN A 27 1.61 8.43 7.06
N GLN A 28 2.59 9.22 7.50
CA GLN A 28 2.38 10.63 7.85
C GLN A 28 2.47 11.59 6.66
N ASN A 29 2.66 11.08 5.45
CA ASN A 29 2.71 11.91 4.24
C ASN A 29 1.30 12.37 3.85
N ILE A 30 0.81 13.33 4.59
CA ILE A 30 -0.49 13.97 4.46
C ILE A 30 -0.28 15.46 4.20
N GLY A 31 -1.11 16.05 3.32
CA GLY A 31 -1.05 17.46 3.03
C GLY A 31 -1.29 18.33 4.28
N ASN A 32 -0.60 19.45 4.35
CA ASN A 32 -0.77 20.39 5.46
C ASN A 32 -2.14 21.09 5.37
N TYR A 33 -2.73 21.36 6.54
CA TYR A 33 -3.95 22.16 6.69
C TYR A 33 -5.22 21.61 6.00
N LEU A 34 -5.25 20.34 5.60
CA LEU A 34 -6.42 19.72 4.96
C LEU A 34 -7.67 19.69 5.88
N TYR A 35 -7.48 19.91 7.17
CA TYR A 35 -8.54 19.98 8.17
C TYR A 35 -9.17 21.38 8.29
N GLN A 36 -8.67 22.37 7.56
CA GLN A 36 -9.16 23.76 7.58
C GLN A 36 -9.53 24.23 6.18
N ASN A 37 -10.55 25.07 6.10
CA ASN A 37 -10.86 25.80 4.87
C ASN A 37 -9.82 26.92 4.69
N ILE A 38 -9.00 26.77 3.65
CA ILE A 38 -8.00 27.76 3.29
C ILE A 38 -8.64 28.73 2.27
N LEU A 39 -8.62 30.02 2.59
CA LEU A 39 -9.00 31.06 1.66
C LEU A 39 -7.82 31.37 0.75
N THR A 40 -8.05 31.38 -0.54
CA THR A 40 -7.05 31.77 -1.53
C THR A 40 -7.47 33.02 -2.28
N SER A 41 -6.47 33.78 -2.70
CA SER A 41 -6.61 34.97 -3.50
C SER A 41 -5.75 34.81 -4.74
N ALA A 42 -6.36 34.76 -5.91
CA ALA A 42 -5.67 34.58 -7.16
C ALA A 42 -6.29 35.48 -8.25
N ARG A 43 -5.53 35.64 -9.34
CA ARG A 43 -5.94 36.55 -10.44
C ARG A 43 -7.30 36.18 -11.04
N GLN A 44 -7.66 34.89 -11.07
CA GLN A 44 -8.96 34.41 -11.56
C GLN A 44 -10.15 34.79 -10.67
N TYR A 45 -9.92 35.28 -9.45
CA TYR A 45 -10.95 35.68 -8.50
C TYR A 45 -11.11 37.22 -8.40
N GLN A 46 -10.55 37.95 -9.37
CA GLN A 46 -10.75 39.37 -9.48
C GLN A 46 -12.14 39.69 -10.02
N TYR A 47 -12.68 40.80 -9.58
CA TYR A 47 -13.95 41.33 -10.07
C TYR A 47 -13.87 42.84 -10.30
N LEU A 48 -14.71 43.31 -11.20
CA LEU A 48 -14.84 44.75 -11.49
C LEU A 48 -15.95 45.33 -10.65
N TYR A 49 -15.67 46.46 -10.02
CA TYR A 49 -16.66 47.16 -9.19
C TYR A 49 -16.42 48.68 -9.23
N GLY A 50 -17.51 49.44 -9.13
CA GLY A 50 -17.47 50.92 -9.09
C GLY A 50 -17.85 51.59 -10.41
N ASN A 51 -17.86 52.95 -10.38
CA ASN A 51 -18.05 53.80 -11.55
C ASN A 51 -17.09 55.01 -11.42
N PRO A 52 -15.98 55.10 -12.16
CA PRO A 52 -15.49 54.09 -13.15
C PRO A 52 -15.20 52.74 -12.53
N GLU A 53 -15.23 51.67 -13.37
CA GLU A 53 -14.91 50.29 -12.95
C GLU A 53 -13.44 50.15 -12.54
N GLU A 54 -13.22 49.60 -11.38
CA GLU A 54 -11.90 49.26 -10.86
C GLU A 54 -11.80 47.75 -10.58
N VAL A 55 -10.58 47.19 -10.68
CA VAL A 55 -10.31 45.78 -10.45
C VAL A 55 -10.05 45.54 -8.97
N TYR A 56 -10.90 44.72 -8.34
CA TYR A 56 -10.76 44.33 -6.95
C TYR A 56 -10.36 42.87 -6.85
N GLN A 57 -9.49 42.57 -5.89
CA GLN A 57 -9.02 41.23 -5.61
C GLN A 57 -10.04 40.48 -4.75
N GLY A 58 -10.63 39.43 -5.31
CA GLY A 58 -11.50 38.51 -4.58
C GLY A 58 -10.72 37.48 -3.76
N VAL A 59 -11.40 36.91 -2.79
CA VAL A 59 -10.91 35.82 -1.93
C VAL A 59 -11.99 34.75 -1.84
N THR A 60 -11.62 33.49 -2.04
CA THR A 60 -12.56 32.35 -1.99
C THR A 60 -11.93 31.12 -1.41
N ALA A 61 -12.74 30.16 -0.92
CA ALA A 61 -12.32 28.83 -0.58
C ALA A 61 -12.35 27.95 -1.84
N ILE A 62 -11.24 27.30 -2.16
CA ILE A 62 -11.13 26.46 -3.36
C ILE A 62 -11.35 24.97 -3.10
N SER A 63 -11.28 24.55 -1.85
CA SER A 63 -11.45 23.14 -1.44
C SER A 63 -12.28 23.04 -0.17
N VAL A 64 -12.92 21.92 0.01
CA VAL A 64 -13.68 21.61 1.23
C VAL A 64 -12.74 20.98 2.26
N ALA A 65 -12.74 21.51 3.49
CA ALA A 65 -11.96 20.97 4.58
C ALA A 65 -12.50 19.63 5.09
N ASN A 66 -11.60 18.79 5.59
CA ASN A 66 -11.97 17.58 6.30
C ASN A 66 -11.37 17.58 7.73
N PRO A 67 -12.12 17.94 8.77
CA PRO A 67 -11.62 17.99 10.14
C PRO A 67 -11.29 16.59 10.71
N ASN A 68 -11.78 15.52 10.08
CA ASN A 68 -11.60 14.15 10.53
C ASN A 68 -10.47 13.39 9.81
N ILE A 69 -9.61 14.13 9.11
CA ILE A 69 -8.52 13.52 8.34
C ILE A 69 -7.52 12.78 9.26
N LYS A 70 -7.11 11.60 8.84
CA LYS A 70 -6.16 10.75 9.57
C LYS A 70 -5.03 10.29 8.66
N TRP A 71 -4.01 9.71 9.27
CA TRP A 71 -2.94 9.04 8.55
C TRP A 71 -3.44 7.75 7.89
N GLU A 72 -2.90 7.45 6.74
CA GLU A 72 -3.04 6.13 6.14
C GLU A 72 -2.33 5.09 6.99
N THR A 73 -2.92 3.92 7.11
CA THR A 73 -2.39 2.84 7.93
C THR A 73 -2.18 1.59 7.08
N THR A 74 -0.98 1.02 7.14
CA THR A 74 -0.67 -0.26 6.53
C THR A 74 -0.50 -1.32 7.60
N GLU A 75 -1.31 -2.35 7.53
CA GLU A 75 -1.26 -3.56 8.35
C GLU A 75 -0.67 -4.71 7.55
N SER A 76 0.35 -5.36 8.08
CA SER A 76 1.06 -6.45 7.42
C SER A 76 1.11 -7.69 8.31
N THR A 77 0.73 -8.83 7.75
CA THR A 77 0.85 -10.15 8.36
C THR A 77 1.70 -11.03 7.44
N ASN A 78 2.72 -11.69 8.01
CA ASN A 78 3.60 -12.60 7.30
C ASN A 78 3.70 -13.92 8.07
N ILE A 79 3.62 -15.03 7.35
CA ILE A 79 3.83 -16.39 7.89
C ILE A 79 4.80 -17.09 6.95
N GLY A 80 5.89 -17.59 7.48
CA GLY A 80 6.93 -18.26 6.72
C GLY A 80 7.34 -19.59 7.30
N LEU A 81 7.80 -20.47 6.43
CA LEU A 81 8.32 -21.80 6.74
C LEU A 81 9.65 -21.99 6.00
N ASP A 82 10.71 -22.24 6.75
CA ASP A 82 12.02 -22.62 6.21
C ASP A 82 12.28 -24.08 6.56
N ILE A 83 12.67 -24.87 5.57
CA ILE A 83 13.02 -26.28 5.73
C ILE A 83 14.39 -26.52 5.09
N THR A 84 15.30 -27.14 5.83
CA THR A 84 16.57 -27.63 5.26
C THR A 84 16.57 -29.15 5.28
N LEU A 85 16.86 -29.74 4.12
CA LEU A 85 16.85 -31.17 3.87
C LEU A 85 18.22 -31.61 3.38
N PHE A 86 18.66 -32.81 3.84
CA PHE A 86 19.91 -33.46 3.39
C PHE A 86 21.14 -32.52 3.49
N LYS A 87 21.14 -31.57 4.40
CA LYS A 87 22.18 -30.52 4.57
C LYS A 87 22.52 -29.73 3.30
N SER A 88 21.74 -29.90 2.25
CA SER A 88 22.01 -29.32 0.92
C SER A 88 20.84 -28.65 0.24
N LEU A 89 19.60 -28.97 0.58
CA LEU A 89 18.42 -28.39 -0.02
C LEU A 89 17.69 -27.52 1.00
N THR A 90 17.61 -26.23 0.72
CA THR A 90 16.82 -25.27 1.52
C THR A 90 15.58 -24.85 0.74
N LEU A 91 14.43 -25.01 1.38
CA LEU A 91 13.13 -24.61 0.87
C LEU A 91 12.58 -23.51 1.79
N THR A 92 12.07 -22.45 1.19
CA THR A 92 11.39 -21.37 1.91
C THR A 92 10.03 -21.13 1.29
N ALA A 93 9.00 -21.05 2.11
CA ALA A 93 7.64 -20.73 1.70
C ALA A 93 7.11 -19.63 2.60
N ASP A 94 6.68 -18.52 2.01
CA ASP A 94 6.12 -17.37 2.72
C ASP A 94 4.73 -17.05 2.20
N TYR A 95 3.82 -16.76 3.11
CA TYR A 95 2.55 -16.13 2.84
C TYR A 95 2.55 -14.73 3.44
N TYR A 96 2.15 -13.74 2.66
CA TYR A 96 1.97 -12.39 3.15
C TYR A 96 0.58 -11.83 2.84
N SER A 97 0.09 -10.98 3.73
CA SER A 97 -1.11 -10.19 3.53
C SER A 97 -0.85 -8.77 4.04
N LYS A 98 -0.86 -7.80 3.14
CA LYS A 98 -0.65 -6.39 3.42
C LYS A 98 -1.90 -5.61 3.05
N THR A 99 -2.53 -4.93 4.01
CA THR A 99 -3.72 -4.12 3.80
C THR A 99 -3.41 -2.67 4.16
N THR A 100 -3.51 -1.78 3.18
CA THR A 100 -3.49 -0.34 3.43
C THR A 100 -4.92 0.13 3.59
N LYS A 101 -5.21 0.78 4.71
CA LYS A 101 -6.50 1.33 5.10
C LYS A 101 -6.41 2.85 5.22
N ASP A 102 -7.54 3.50 5.24
CA ASP A 102 -7.66 4.95 5.40
C ASP A 102 -6.83 5.74 4.35
N MET A 103 -6.71 5.18 3.13
CA MET A 103 -6.01 5.85 2.04
C MET A 103 -6.71 7.16 1.69
N LEU A 104 -5.93 8.20 1.50
CA LEU A 104 -6.41 9.55 1.20
C LEU A 104 -6.81 9.64 -0.27
N LEU A 105 -8.08 9.93 -0.50
CA LEU A 105 -8.65 10.17 -1.83
C LEU A 105 -9.41 11.49 -1.82
N THR A 106 -9.33 12.23 -2.93
CA THR A 106 -10.18 13.41 -3.13
C THR A 106 -11.55 12.95 -3.61
N GLU A 107 -12.59 13.20 -2.83
CA GLU A 107 -13.96 12.87 -3.23
C GLU A 107 -14.47 13.85 -4.28
N PRO A 108 -15.09 13.36 -5.37
CA PRO A 108 -15.71 14.26 -6.35
C PRO A 108 -16.91 14.97 -5.73
N ILE A 109 -17.04 16.25 -6.03
CA ILE A 109 -18.18 17.06 -5.61
C ILE A 109 -18.90 17.67 -6.82
N PRO A 110 -20.20 17.93 -6.73
CA PRO A 110 -20.92 18.61 -7.79
C PRO A 110 -20.38 20.02 -8.06
N ALA A 111 -20.17 20.37 -9.33
CA ALA A 111 -19.59 21.64 -9.73
C ALA A 111 -20.39 22.88 -9.27
N HIS A 112 -21.70 22.73 -9.03
CA HIS A 112 -22.55 23.83 -8.56
C HIS A 112 -22.24 24.29 -7.12
N LEU A 113 -21.44 23.54 -6.36
CA LEU A 113 -21.00 23.95 -5.02
C LEU A 113 -19.92 25.03 -5.07
N GLY A 114 -19.33 25.31 -6.24
CA GLY A 114 -18.39 26.42 -6.43
C GLY A 114 -16.97 26.18 -5.92
N PHE A 115 -16.64 24.95 -5.50
CA PHE A 115 -15.27 24.57 -5.14
C PHE A 115 -14.55 23.95 -6.34
N GLU A 116 -13.23 24.16 -6.44
CA GLU A 116 -12.39 23.56 -7.48
C GLU A 116 -12.11 22.08 -7.21
N SER A 117 -12.05 21.68 -5.94
CA SER A 117 -11.83 20.29 -5.52
C SER A 117 -12.67 19.91 -4.31
N GLY A 118 -13.02 18.65 -4.26
CA GLY A 118 -13.69 18.07 -3.11
C GLY A 118 -12.76 17.85 -1.92
N PRO A 119 -13.30 17.41 -0.78
CA PRO A 119 -12.52 17.11 0.40
C PRO A 119 -11.59 15.91 0.17
N VAL A 120 -10.42 15.94 0.79
CA VAL A 120 -9.57 14.76 0.92
C VAL A 120 -10.09 13.93 2.09
N THR A 121 -10.42 12.67 1.83
CA THR A 121 -11.04 11.78 2.82
C THR A 121 -10.31 10.44 2.92
N ASN A 122 -10.42 9.79 4.09
CA ASN A 122 -9.80 8.50 4.38
C ASN A 122 -10.76 7.35 4.00
N VAL A 123 -10.97 7.11 2.73
CA VAL A 123 -11.99 6.17 2.25
C VAL A 123 -11.43 4.99 1.45
N GLY A 124 -10.19 5.10 0.99
CA GLY A 124 -9.54 4.07 0.20
C GLY A 124 -9.03 2.91 1.05
N SER A 125 -9.15 1.69 0.53
CA SER A 125 -8.50 0.51 1.11
C SER A 125 -8.10 -0.47 0.02
N VAL A 126 -6.85 -0.95 0.10
CA VAL A 126 -6.28 -1.89 -0.85
C VAL A 126 -5.59 -3.03 -0.10
N ARG A 127 -5.78 -4.25 -0.58
CA ARG A 127 -5.12 -5.44 -0.06
C ARG A 127 -4.21 -6.06 -1.10
N ASN A 128 -2.98 -6.33 -0.70
CA ASN A 128 -2.01 -7.14 -1.41
C ASN A 128 -1.75 -8.42 -0.62
N ARG A 129 -1.91 -9.57 -1.24
CA ARG A 129 -1.58 -10.86 -0.64
C ARG A 129 -0.92 -11.76 -1.66
N GLY A 130 -0.08 -12.65 -1.19
CA GLY A 130 0.58 -13.58 -2.09
C GLY A 130 1.33 -14.66 -1.35
N PHE A 131 1.88 -15.56 -2.17
CA PHE A 131 2.80 -16.59 -1.73
C PHE A 131 4.12 -16.39 -2.44
N GLU A 132 5.20 -16.60 -1.70
CA GLU A 132 6.55 -16.64 -2.22
C GLU A 132 7.15 -18.01 -1.88
N PHE A 133 7.73 -18.64 -2.86
CA PHE A 133 8.41 -19.91 -2.69
C PHE A 133 9.80 -19.82 -3.28
N SER A 134 10.80 -20.29 -2.54
CA SER A 134 12.16 -20.41 -3.03
C SER A 134 12.73 -21.79 -2.68
N ALA A 135 13.57 -22.30 -3.57
CA ALA A 135 14.33 -23.51 -3.39
C ALA A 135 15.77 -23.26 -3.79
N GLN A 136 16.69 -23.68 -2.93
CA GLN A 136 18.12 -23.57 -3.17
C GLN A 136 18.78 -24.90 -2.82
N TRP A 137 19.50 -25.45 -3.77
CA TRP A 137 20.36 -26.60 -3.56
C TRP A 137 21.82 -26.19 -3.60
N GLN A 138 22.59 -26.71 -2.67
CA GLN A 138 24.05 -26.54 -2.63
C GLN A 138 24.72 -27.89 -2.40
N GLY A 139 25.75 -28.15 -3.15
CA GLY A 139 26.46 -29.43 -3.03
C GLY A 139 27.79 -29.44 -3.75
N LYS A 140 28.53 -30.51 -3.48
CA LYS A 140 29.80 -30.77 -4.11
C LYS A 140 29.55 -31.67 -5.33
N LEU A 141 29.86 -31.15 -6.52
CA LEU A 141 29.64 -31.87 -7.78
C LEU A 141 30.86 -32.73 -8.16
N ALA A 142 32.06 -32.28 -7.79
CA ALA A 142 33.32 -32.98 -7.99
C ALA A 142 34.30 -32.68 -6.84
N LYS A 143 35.48 -33.28 -6.86
CA LYS A 143 36.45 -33.19 -5.74
C LYS A 143 36.72 -31.75 -5.30
N ASP A 144 36.79 -30.81 -6.26
CA ASP A 144 37.07 -29.39 -5.99
C ASP A 144 36.02 -28.44 -6.60
N LEU A 145 34.84 -28.98 -6.98
CA LEU A 145 33.75 -28.21 -7.58
C LEU A 145 32.52 -28.18 -6.66
N PHE A 146 32.23 -27.01 -6.12
CA PHE A 146 30.99 -26.70 -5.40
C PHE A 146 30.01 -26.01 -6.32
N MET A 147 28.75 -26.38 -6.25
CA MET A 147 27.70 -25.80 -7.04
C MET A 147 26.52 -25.40 -6.16
N THR A 148 25.95 -24.25 -6.46
CA THR A 148 24.69 -23.77 -5.87
C THR A 148 23.73 -23.46 -7.01
N VAL A 149 22.54 -24.05 -6.93
CA VAL A 149 21.44 -23.81 -7.86
C VAL A 149 20.22 -23.39 -7.07
N GLY A 150 19.56 -22.35 -7.50
CA GLY A 150 18.34 -21.87 -6.83
C GLY A 150 17.36 -21.25 -7.81
N GLY A 151 16.10 -21.23 -7.38
CA GLY A 151 15.02 -20.59 -8.10
C GLY A 151 13.95 -20.14 -7.12
N ASN A 152 13.17 -19.15 -7.54
CA ASN A 152 12.05 -18.65 -6.76
C ASN A 152 10.85 -18.37 -7.66
N ILE A 153 9.67 -18.44 -7.07
CA ILE A 153 8.40 -18.05 -7.68
C ILE A 153 7.59 -17.25 -6.66
N ALA A 154 6.95 -16.19 -7.13
CA ALA A 154 6.08 -15.36 -6.31
C ALA A 154 4.73 -15.17 -7.00
N THR A 155 3.66 -15.15 -6.20
CA THR A 155 2.32 -14.80 -6.65
C THR A 155 1.88 -13.51 -5.96
N VAL A 156 1.16 -12.67 -6.68
CA VAL A 156 0.59 -11.41 -6.15
C VAL A 156 -0.87 -11.34 -6.52
N ASN A 157 -1.70 -11.08 -5.53
CA ASN A 157 -3.10 -10.76 -5.73
C ASN A 157 -3.40 -9.40 -5.09
N ASN A 158 -3.66 -8.42 -5.94
CA ASN A 158 -4.03 -7.07 -5.53
C ASN A 158 -5.54 -6.91 -5.63
N LYS A 159 -6.18 -6.42 -4.57
CA LYS A 159 -7.61 -6.16 -4.53
C LYS A 159 -7.89 -4.82 -3.87
N VAL A 160 -8.60 -3.96 -4.57
CA VAL A 160 -9.24 -2.79 -3.99
C VAL A 160 -10.42 -3.26 -3.14
N LEU A 161 -10.45 -2.85 -1.87
CA LEU A 161 -11.50 -3.20 -0.92
C LEU A 161 -12.55 -2.10 -0.82
N SER A 162 -12.12 -0.85 -0.89
CA SER A 162 -12.99 0.33 -0.83
C SER A 162 -12.35 1.49 -1.61
N LEU A 163 -13.19 2.32 -2.24
CA LEU A 163 -12.82 3.57 -2.91
C LEU A 163 -13.68 4.76 -2.43
N GLY A 164 -14.39 4.61 -1.31
CA GLY A 164 -15.34 5.61 -0.81
C GLY A 164 -16.79 5.30 -1.17
N THR A 165 -17.63 6.31 -1.15
CA THR A 165 -19.10 6.19 -1.28
C THR A 165 -19.63 5.96 -2.70
N GLY A 166 -18.86 5.33 -3.57
CA GLY A 166 -19.47 4.56 -4.62
C GLY A 166 -19.41 5.01 -6.06
N ASP A 167 -18.96 6.17 -6.41
CA ASP A 167 -18.70 6.44 -7.82
C ASP A 167 -17.25 6.08 -8.18
N ALA A 168 -17.11 5.33 -9.27
CA ALA A 168 -15.79 4.98 -9.77
C ALA A 168 -14.96 6.24 -9.93
N LEU A 169 -13.75 6.26 -9.33
CA LEU A 169 -12.77 7.32 -9.60
C LEU A 169 -12.47 7.28 -11.11
N VAL A 170 -13.18 8.11 -11.85
CA VAL A 170 -12.92 8.28 -13.28
C VAL A 170 -11.62 9.06 -13.35
N GLY A 171 -10.52 8.33 -13.55
CA GLY A 171 -9.25 8.96 -13.87
C GLY A 171 -9.45 9.83 -15.11
N SER A 172 -9.01 11.06 -15.07
CA SER A 172 -9.16 12.07 -16.12
C SER A 172 -8.38 11.76 -17.43
N SER A 173 -8.24 10.50 -17.77
CA SER A 173 -7.53 10.06 -18.99
C SER A 173 -8.18 8.84 -19.63
N VAL A 174 -9.48 8.90 -19.91
CA VAL A 174 -10.05 8.03 -20.94
C VAL A 174 -10.11 8.86 -22.22
N TYR A 175 -8.99 8.99 -22.91
CA TYR A 175 -9.02 9.22 -24.33
C TYR A 175 -9.37 7.88 -24.99
N SER A 176 -10.66 7.62 -25.21
CA SER A 176 -11.07 6.66 -26.20
C SER A 176 -10.78 7.24 -27.58
N ARG A 177 -9.87 6.62 -28.32
CA ARG A 177 -9.88 6.67 -29.76
C ARG A 177 -10.79 5.58 -30.30
#